data_b57f1c2a0bb4636d39ab86a2709a8af3
#
_entry.id   b57f1c2a0bb4636d39ab86a2709a8af3
#
_cell.length_a   1.000
_cell.length_b   1.000
_cell.length_c   1.000
_cell.angle_alpha   90.00
_cell.angle_beta   90.00
_cell.angle_gamma   90.00
#
_symmetry.space_group_name_H-M   'P 1'
#
loop_
_entity.id
_entity.type
_entity.pdbx_description
1 polymer ?
#
loop_
_entity_poly.entity_id
_entity_poly.type
_entity_poly.pdbx_seq_one_letter_code
_entity_poly.pdbx_strand_id
1 'polypeptide(L)'
;ILTKGPGKVNPLMVPMMISNMAAGNISIQLGLRGKCTDVVTACASGTHSIGDAFRAIQYGDAEIMLAGGTESCICPTGVAGFTALTALTKTEDVARASIPFDKDRSGFVLGEGAGIVVLEELEHAKARGARIYAELVGYGATADAFHITSPAEDGAGAARAMELAMEEAGVQPSEVEYINAHGTSTHHNDLFETRAIHKAFGD
;
A
#
# COMPACT_ATOMS: atom_id res chain seq x y z
N ILE A 1 20.51 -23.83 13.55
CA ILE A 1 20.64 -23.64 15.01
C ILE A 1 20.60 -24.99 15.70
N LEU A 2 19.57 -25.80 15.46
CA LEU A 2 19.33 -27.07 16.17
C LEU A 2 20.49 -28.08 16.02
N THR A 3 21.17 -28.09 14.87
CA THR A 3 22.24 -29.09 14.59
C THR A 3 23.64 -28.53 14.70
N LYS A 4 23.87 -27.26 14.47
CA LYS A 4 25.23 -26.67 14.39
C LYS A 4 25.44 -25.49 15.35
N GLY A 5 24.43 -25.17 16.18
CA GLY A 5 24.46 -24.09 17.15
C GLY A 5 24.30 -22.66 16.54
N PRO A 6 24.14 -21.63 17.38
CA PRO A 6 23.88 -20.27 16.95
C PRO A 6 25.03 -19.63 16.18
N GLY A 7 26.27 -20.01 16.45
CA GLY A 7 27.45 -19.47 15.75
C GLY A 7 27.56 -19.84 14.26
N LYS A 8 26.63 -20.64 13.73
CA LYS A 8 26.56 -21.01 12.31
C LYS A 8 25.42 -20.33 11.57
N VAL A 9 24.69 -19.43 12.22
CA VAL A 9 23.70 -18.59 11.58
C VAL A 9 24.41 -17.54 10.71
N ASN A 10 23.85 -17.27 9.53
CA ASN A 10 24.38 -16.22 8.65
C ASN A 10 24.37 -14.86 9.39
N PRO A 11 25.48 -14.14 9.48
CA PRO A 11 25.55 -12.82 10.12
C PRO A 11 24.57 -11.80 9.51
N LEU A 12 24.20 -11.97 8.26
CA LEU A 12 23.25 -11.09 7.56
C LEU A 12 21.78 -11.47 7.81
N MET A 13 21.51 -12.51 8.61
CA MET A 13 20.14 -12.97 8.85
C MET A 13 19.25 -11.83 9.38
N VAL A 14 19.73 -11.06 10.35
CA VAL A 14 18.94 -9.96 10.93
C VAL A 14 18.69 -8.86 9.91
N PRO A 15 19.70 -8.30 9.22
CA PRO A 15 19.47 -7.33 8.13
C PRO A 15 18.55 -7.83 7.02
N MET A 16 18.52 -9.14 6.76
CA MET A 16 17.65 -9.72 5.73
C MET A 16 16.21 -9.92 6.21
N MET A 17 15.94 -9.83 7.50
CA MET A 17 14.61 -10.08 8.07
C MET A 17 13.87 -8.82 8.50
N ILE A 18 14.59 -7.75 8.86
CA ILE A 18 13.94 -6.53 9.33
C ILE A 18 13.31 -5.78 8.15
N SER A 19 12.09 -5.31 8.35
CA SER A 19 11.23 -4.76 7.29
C SER A 19 11.76 -3.44 6.71
N ASN A 20 12.49 -2.64 7.50
CA ASN A 20 13.00 -1.33 7.09
C ASN A 20 14.22 -1.35 6.16
N MET A 21 14.68 -2.52 5.73
CA MET A 21 15.92 -2.62 4.94
C MET A 21 15.74 -2.19 3.47
N ALA A 22 14.52 -2.17 2.94
CA ALA A 22 14.28 -1.55 1.65
C ALA A 22 14.63 -0.05 1.70
N ALA A 23 14.08 0.67 2.66
CA ALA A 23 14.38 2.09 2.90
C ALA A 23 15.87 2.30 3.26
N GLY A 24 16.43 1.44 4.11
CA GLY A 24 17.85 1.49 4.49
C GLY A 24 18.81 1.34 3.30
N ASN A 25 18.54 0.41 2.39
CA ASN A 25 19.36 0.23 1.19
C ASN A 25 19.25 1.42 0.23
N ILE A 26 18.06 1.98 0.03
CA ILE A 26 17.85 3.19 -0.77
C ILE A 26 18.64 4.36 -0.16
N SER A 27 18.54 4.56 1.15
CA SER A 27 19.29 5.58 1.88
C SER A 27 20.79 5.47 1.65
N ILE A 28 21.36 4.26 1.76
CA ILE A 28 22.79 4.01 1.54
C ILE A 28 23.18 4.28 0.08
N GLN A 29 22.43 3.76 -0.86
CA GLN A 29 22.75 3.89 -2.29
C GLN A 29 22.70 5.32 -2.79
N LEU A 30 21.77 6.13 -2.27
CA LEU A 30 21.57 7.50 -2.70
C LEU A 30 22.20 8.53 -1.73
N GLY A 31 22.83 8.09 -0.65
CA GLY A 31 23.46 8.98 0.34
C GLY A 31 22.45 9.83 1.12
N LEU A 32 21.20 9.38 1.27
CA LEU A 32 20.14 10.12 1.94
C LEU A 32 20.31 10.01 3.46
N ARG A 33 20.23 11.13 4.17
CA ARG A 33 20.52 11.21 5.61
C ARG A 33 19.34 11.73 6.45
N GLY A 34 18.19 11.95 5.82
CA GLY A 34 16.97 12.36 6.50
C GLY A 34 16.28 11.19 7.23
N LYS A 35 15.03 11.41 7.60
CA LYS A 35 14.18 10.39 8.22
C LYS A 35 14.12 9.15 7.33
N CYS A 36 14.44 7.99 7.90
CA CYS A 36 14.42 6.70 7.22
C CYS A 36 13.60 5.73 8.08
N THR A 37 12.37 5.49 7.69
CA THR A 37 11.40 4.68 8.44
C THR A 37 10.76 3.65 7.54
N ASP A 38 10.13 2.67 8.15
CA ASP A 38 9.28 1.68 7.50
C ASP A 38 7.88 1.73 8.09
N VAL A 39 6.89 1.60 7.23
CA VAL A 39 5.47 1.58 7.61
C VAL A 39 4.92 0.20 7.27
N VAL A 40 4.41 -0.50 8.26
CA VAL A 40 3.87 -1.86 8.10
C VAL A 40 2.39 -1.87 8.43
N THR A 41 1.57 -1.88 7.42
CA THR A 41 0.10 -1.92 7.49
C THR A 41 -0.48 -2.83 6.40
N ALA A 42 0.15 -3.98 6.19
CA ALA A 42 -0.19 -4.96 5.16
C ALA A 42 -0.31 -4.30 3.77
N CYS A 43 -1.38 -4.55 3.02
CA CYS A 43 -1.57 -4.01 1.67
C CYS A 43 -1.62 -2.47 1.61
N ALA A 44 -1.92 -1.79 2.71
CA ALA A 44 -1.95 -0.33 2.80
C ALA A 44 -0.58 0.31 3.07
N SER A 45 0.49 -0.48 3.30
CA SER A 45 1.81 0.03 3.69
C SER A 45 2.35 1.08 2.71
N GLY A 46 2.25 0.83 1.40
CA GLY A 46 2.69 1.77 0.39
C GLY A 46 1.94 3.10 0.42
N THR A 47 0.61 3.06 0.55
CA THR A 47 -0.23 4.26 0.67
C THR A 47 0.07 5.03 1.95
N HIS A 48 0.20 4.33 3.09
CA HIS A 48 0.56 4.96 4.36
C HIS A 48 1.96 5.57 4.33
N SER A 49 2.94 4.89 3.70
CA SER A 49 4.29 5.45 3.51
C SER A 49 4.25 6.77 2.72
N ILE A 50 3.44 6.83 1.66
CA ILE A 50 3.24 8.04 0.86
C ILE A 50 2.54 9.12 1.70
N GLY A 51 1.51 8.77 2.48
CA GLY A 51 0.81 9.68 3.37
C GLY A 51 1.72 10.27 4.46
N ASP A 52 2.55 9.44 5.09
CA ASP A 52 3.51 9.91 6.11
C ASP A 52 4.58 10.83 5.51
N ALA A 53 5.05 10.55 4.30
CA ALA A 53 5.98 11.41 3.58
C ALA A 53 5.33 12.75 3.18
N PHE A 54 4.06 12.72 2.76
CA PHE A 54 3.26 13.91 2.48
C PHE A 54 3.15 14.79 3.73
N ARG A 55 2.83 14.21 4.89
CA ARG A 55 2.80 14.95 6.17
C ARG A 55 4.15 15.53 6.55
N ALA A 56 5.24 14.78 6.40
CA ALA A 56 6.58 15.25 6.70
C ALA A 56 6.95 16.50 5.87
N ILE A 57 6.58 16.52 4.58
CA ILE A 57 6.79 17.67 3.71
C ILE A 57 5.88 18.84 4.10
N GLN A 58 4.59 18.60 4.38
CA GLN A 58 3.68 19.65 4.85
C GLN A 58 4.14 20.32 6.14
N TYR A 59 4.73 19.55 7.07
CA TYR A 59 5.25 20.08 8.33
C TYR A 59 6.62 20.73 8.21
N GLY A 60 7.26 20.67 7.04
CA GLY A 60 8.58 21.23 6.81
C GLY A 60 9.72 20.37 7.36
N ASP A 61 9.46 19.11 7.70
CA ASP A 61 10.50 18.17 8.17
C ASP A 61 11.44 17.75 7.03
N ALA A 62 10.99 17.83 5.78
CA ALA A 62 11.76 17.54 4.59
C ALA A 62 11.21 18.28 3.37
N GLU A 63 12.09 18.62 2.43
CA GLU A 63 11.70 19.20 1.13
C GLU A 63 11.42 18.11 0.09
N ILE A 64 12.10 16.95 0.21
CA ILE A 64 11.99 15.80 -0.71
C ILE A 64 11.94 14.51 0.11
N MET A 65 11.02 13.63 -0.22
CA MET A 65 10.89 12.28 0.36
C MET A 65 10.74 11.24 -0.74
N LEU A 66 11.39 10.08 -0.56
CA LEU A 66 11.09 8.88 -1.32
C LEU A 66 10.11 8.04 -0.50
N ALA A 67 9.00 7.64 -1.10
CA ALA A 67 7.96 6.88 -0.43
C ALA A 67 7.32 5.86 -1.38
N GLY A 68 6.79 4.79 -0.83
CA GLY A 68 6.13 3.74 -1.61
C GLY A 68 6.10 2.41 -0.89
N GLY A 69 5.99 1.34 -1.66
CA GLY A 69 5.94 -0.02 -1.13
C GLY A 69 6.68 -1.01 -2.01
N THR A 70 7.09 -2.10 -1.40
CA THR A 70 7.72 -3.23 -2.09
C THR A 70 7.32 -4.53 -1.41
N GLU A 71 7.18 -5.58 -2.21
CA GLU A 71 6.89 -6.92 -1.71
C GLU A 71 7.57 -7.99 -2.57
N SER A 72 8.11 -9.00 -1.91
CA SER A 72 8.69 -10.20 -2.54
C SER A 72 8.29 -11.42 -1.73
N CYS A 73 7.04 -11.84 -1.88
CA CYS A 73 6.40 -12.86 -1.05
C CYS A 73 6.21 -14.21 -1.74
N ILE A 74 6.62 -14.38 -3.00
CA ILE A 74 6.46 -15.64 -3.73
C ILE A 74 7.51 -16.65 -3.27
N CYS A 75 7.29 -17.18 -2.08
CA CYS A 75 8.09 -18.25 -1.49
C CYS A 75 7.16 -19.33 -0.91
N PRO A 76 7.65 -20.54 -0.63
CA PRO A 76 6.81 -21.63 -0.14
C PRO A 76 5.97 -21.25 1.09
N THR A 77 6.55 -20.51 2.03
CA THR A 77 5.84 -20.06 3.25
C THR A 77 4.76 -19.02 2.93
N GLY A 78 5.05 -18.05 2.06
CA GLY A 78 4.09 -17.03 1.63
C GLY A 78 2.90 -17.65 0.92
N VAL A 79 3.17 -18.52 -0.08
CA VAL A 79 2.10 -19.23 -0.81
C VAL A 79 1.29 -20.11 0.13
N ALA A 80 1.92 -20.88 1.03
CA ALA A 80 1.22 -21.72 1.99
C ALA A 80 0.32 -20.91 2.94
N GLY A 81 0.81 -19.75 3.42
CA GLY A 81 0.04 -18.87 4.30
C GLY A 81 -1.24 -18.35 3.64
N PHE A 82 -1.14 -17.79 2.44
CA PHE A 82 -2.30 -17.29 1.71
C PHE A 82 -3.21 -18.40 1.19
N THR A 83 -2.67 -19.58 0.90
CA THR A 83 -3.48 -20.77 0.58
C THR A 83 -4.32 -21.20 1.78
N ALA A 84 -3.72 -21.22 2.98
CA ALA A 84 -4.44 -21.56 4.22
C ALA A 84 -5.55 -20.55 4.56
N LEU A 85 -5.36 -19.27 4.21
CA LEU A 85 -6.39 -18.23 4.30
C LEU A 85 -7.49 -18.36 3.24
N THR A 86 -7.37 -19.29 2.29
CA THR A 86 -8.29 -19.44 1.14
C THR A 86 -8.43 -18.16 0.30
N ALA A 87 -7.41 -17.33 0.27
CA ALA A 87 -7.43 -16.02 -0.38
C ALA A 87 -6.96 -16.07 -1.85
N LEU A 88 -6.21 -17.12 -2.23
CA LEU A 88 -5.71 -17.28 -3.59
C LEU A 88 -6.75 -17.87 -4.52
N THR A 89 -6.74 -17.43 -5.77
CA THR A 89 -7.56 -18.04 -6.83
C THR A 89 -7.21 -19.52 -7.01
N LYS A 90 -8.20 -20.30 -7.37
CA LYS A 90 -8.06 -21.73 -7.67
C LYS A 90 -8.26 -22.04 -9.16
N THR A 91 -8.50 -21.01 -9.98
CA THR A 91 -8.68 -21.23 -11.42
C THR A 91 -7.35 -21.58 -12.08
N GLU A 92 -7.40 -22.48 -13.05
CA GLU A 92 -6.26 -22.83 -13.90
C GLU A 92 -6.21 -21.96 -15.18
N ASP A 93 -7.29 -21.20 -15.44
CA ASP A 93 -7.34 -20.26 -16.55
C ASP A 93 -6.59 -18.98 -16.18
N VAL A 94 -5.37 -18.83 -16.71
CA VAL A 94 -4.50 -17.68 -16.46
C VAL A 94 -5.16 -16.35 -16.84
N ALA A 95 -5.96 -16.33 -17.89
CA ALA A 95 -6.65 -15.11 -18.34
C ALA A 95 -7.74 -14.65 -17.37
N ARG A 96 -8.24 -15.54 -16.52
CA ARG A 96 -9.28 -15.27 -15.52
C ARG A 96 -8.81 -15.45 -14.09
N ALA A 97 -7.50 -15.54 -13.87
CA ALA A 97 -6.93 -15.78 -12.53
C ALA A 97 -7.11 -14.58 -11.60
N SER A 98 -7.05 -13.35 -12.13
CA SER A 98 -7.31 -12.11 -11.38
C SER A 98 -8.34 -11.29 -12.16
N ILE A 99 -9.57 -11.26 -11.66
CA ILE A 99 -10.73 -10.61 -12.30
C ILE A 99 -11.52 -9.80 -11.25
N PRO A 100 -10.93 -8.71 -10.72
CA PRO A 100 -11.59 -7.88 -9.72
C PRO A 100 -12.98 -7.44 -10.15
N PHE A 101 -13.94 -7.47 -9.22
CA PHE A 101 -15.34 -7.10 -9.39
C PHE A 101 -16.17 -8.00 -10.33
N ASP A 102 -15.56 -9.00 -10.98
CA ASP A 102 -16.30 -9.99 -11.77
C ASP A 102 -17.09 -10.93 -10.85
N LYS A 103 -18.28 -11.38 -11.32
CA LYS A 103 -19.12 -12.30 -10.56
C LYS A 103 -18.46 -13.67 -10.31
N ASP A 104 -17.57 -14.09 -11.19
CA ASP A 104 -16.89 -15.39 -11.15
C ASP A 104 -15.52 -15.32 -10.47
N ARG A 105 -15.17 -14.17 -9.86
CA ARG A 105 -13.91 -14.00 -9.13
C ARG A 105 -13.76 -15.01 -7.99
N SER A 106 -12.56 -15.47 -7.74
CA SER A 106 -12.30 -16.55 -6.77
C SER A 106 -11.13 -16.33 -5.82
N GLY A 107 -10.50 -15.17 -5.88
CA GLY A 107 -9.32 -14.84 -5.10
C GLY A 107 -8.27 -14.11 -5.95
N PHE A 108 -7.14 -13.78 -5.33
CA PHE A 108 -6.05 -13.08 -6.01
C PHE A 108 -4.91 -14.00 -6.44
N VAL A 109 -4.03 -13.49 -7.28
CA VAL A 109 -2.75 -14.08 -7.65
C VAL A 109 -1.65 -13.36 -6.89
N LEU A 110 -0.75 -14.09 -6.24
CA LEU A 110 0.42 -13.49 -5.60
C LEU A 110 1.29 -12.79 -6.64
N GLY A 111 1.67 -11.55 -6.35
CA GLY A 111 2.59 -10.76 -7.15
C GLY A 111 3.80 -10.30 -6.33
N GLU A 112 4.84 -9.90 -7.01
CA GLU A 112 6.01 -9.24 -6.44
C GLU A 112 6.28 -7.96 -7.19
N GLY A 113 6.83 -6.97 -6.52
CA GLY A 113 7.18 -5.71 -7.16
C GLY A 113 7.57 -4.62 -6.20
N ALA A 114 7.92 -3.48 -6.75
CA ALA A 114 8.19 -2.26 -6.00
C ALA A 114 7.65 -1.05 -6.78
N GLY A 115 7.05 -0.13 -6.05
CA GLY A 115 6.62 1.16 -6.58
C GLY A 115 7.04 2.27 -5.62
N ILE A 116 7.94 3.16 -6.08
CA ILE A 116 8.46 4.27 -5.29
C ILE A 116 8.18 5.57 -6.03
N VAL A 117 7.66 6.55 -5.31
CA VAL A 117 7.46 7.91 -5.80
C VAL A 117 8.42 8.87 -5.10
N VAL A 118 8.77 9.95 -5.80
CA VAL A 118 9.48 11.09 -5.25
C VAL A 118 8.44 12.15 -4.94
N LEU A 119 8.21 12.43 -3.67
CA LEU A 119 7.41 13.56 -3.22
C LEU A 119 8.34 14.75 -2.98
N GLU A 120 7.92 15.92 -3.41
CA GLU A 120 8.70 17.14 -3.31
C GLU A 120 7.78 18.32 -3.04
N GLU A 121 8.23 19.24 -2.20
CA GLU A 121 7.52 20.50 -1.95
C GLU A 121 7.34 21.26 -3.28
N LEU A 122 6.14 21.78 -3.51
CA LEU A 122 5.74 22.31 -4.82
C LEU A 122 6.62 23.48 -5.30
N GLU A 123 6.91 24.46 -4.45
CA GLU A 123 7.70 25.62 -4.82
C GLU A 123 9.19 25.24 -5.00
N HIS A 124 9.70 24.30 -4.21
CA HIS A 124 11.02 23.74 -4.41
C HIS A 124 11.13 23.04 -5.78
N ALA A 125 10.14 22.24 -6.16
CA ALA A 125 10.08 21.57 -7.46
C ALA A 125 10.03 22.58 -8.62
N LYS A 126 9.19 23.60 -8.51
CA LYS A 126 9.08 24.69 -9.50
C LYS A 126 10.39 25.47 -9.63
N ALA A 127 11.03 25.83 -8.51
CA ALA A 127 12.25 26.62 -8.50
C ALA A 127 13.42 25.95 -9.25
N ARG A 128 13.51 24.62 -9.20
CA ARG A 128 14.53 23.86 -9.94
C ARG A 128 14.09 23.39 -11.34
N GLY A 129 12.89 23.75 -11.77
CA GLY A 129 12.35 23.34 -13.08
C GLY A 129 12.05 21.83 -13.16
N ALA A 130 11.65 21.20 -12.08
CA ALA A 130 11.34 19.78 -12.06
C ALA A 130 10.13 19.47 -12.95
N ARG A 131 10.11 18.27 -13.54
CA ARG A 131 8.90 17.74 -14.15
C ARG A 131 7.94 17.29 -13.06
N ILE A 132 6.82 17.98 -12.96
CA ILE A 132 5.74 17.64 -12.04
C ILE A 132 4.73 16.76 -12.79
N TYR A 133 4.45 15.58 -12.25
CA TYR A 133 3.48 14.63 -12.84
C TYR A 133 2.08 14.86 -12.32
N ALA A 134 1.96 15.17 -11.02
CA ALA A 134 0.71 15.45 -10.33
C ALA A 134 1.00 16.14 -9.00
N GLU A 135 -0.02 16.71 -8.39
CA GLU A 135 0.02 17.18 -7.01
C GLU A 135 -0.71 16.18 -6.10
N LEU A 136 -0.10 15.83 -4.97
CA LEU A 136 -0.75 15.09 -3.90
C LEU A 136 -1.44 16.10 -2.99
N VAL A 137 -2.75 16.10 -2.95
CA VAL A 137 -3.55 17.15 -2.32
C VAL A 137 -4.36 16.69 -1.11
N GLY A 138 -4.48 15.39 -0.89
CA GLY A 138 -5.21 14.85 0.26
C GLY A 138 -4.83 13.42 0.60
N TYR A 139 -4.98 13.07 1.87
CA TYR A 139 -4.68 11.76 2.42
C TYR A 139 -5.68 11.38 3.51
N GLY A 140 -6.23 10.18 3.42
CA GLY A 140 -7.12 9.62 4.43
C GLY A 140 -6.66 8.25 4.90
N ALA A 141 -6.66 8.03 6.20
CA ALA A 141 -6.35 6.75 6.83
C ALA A 141 -7.33 6.46 7.95
N THR A 142 -7.81 5.23 8.00
CA THR A 142 -8.80 4.76 8.97
C THR A 142 -8.52 3.32 9.38
N ALA A 143 -9.25 2.84 10.38
CA ALA A 143 -9.29 1.44 10.75
C ALA A 143 -10.74 1.02 10.95
N ASP A 144 -11.07 -0.20 10.55
CA ASP A 144 -12.43 -0.75 10.67
C ASP A 144 -12.84 -1.07 12.11
N ALA A 145 -11.88 -1.39 12.98
CA ALA A 145 -12.14 -1.89 14.34
C ALA A 145 -13.15 -3.05 14.36
N PHE A 146 -13.10 -3.94 13.38
CA PHE A 146 -14.09 -4.98 13.13
C PHE A 146 -13.51 -6.40 13.26
N HIS A 147 -12.60 -6.79 12.36
CA HIS A 147 -12.06 -8.14 12.31
C HIS A 147 -10.59 -8.11 11.90
N ILE A 148 -9.82 -9.16 12.26
CA ILE A 148 -8.36 -9.18 12.03
C ILE A 148 -7.99 -9.24 10.53
N THR A 149 -8.82 -9.83 9.68
CA THR A 149 -8.53 -10.01 8.25
C THR A 149 -9.68 -9.62 7.31
N SER A 150 -10.93 -9.55 7.80
CA SER A 150 -12.10 -9.24 6.99
C SER A 150 -12.44 -7.76 7.10
N PRO A 151 -12.68 -7.05 5.99
CA PRO A 151 -13.19 -5.69 6.05
C PRO A 151 -14.60 -5.65 6.65
N ALA A 152 -14.98 -4.50 7.19
CA ALA A 152 -16.33 -4.26 7.68
C ALA A 152 -17.34 -4.36 6.52
N GLU A 153 -18.44 -5.07 6.75
CA GLU A 153 -19.41 -5.40 5.69
C GLU A 153 -20.09 -4.16 5.07
N ASP A 154 -20.21 -3.10 5.84
CA ASP A 154 -20.82 -1.84 5.38
C ASP A 154 -19.83 -0.91 4.65
N GLY A 155 -18.54 -1.27 4.59
CA GLY A 155 -17.48 -0.50 3.96
C GLY A 155 -17.21 0.87 4.61
N ALA A 156 -17.66 1.10 5.85
CA ALA A 156 -17.60 2.43 6.49
C ALA A 156 -16.17 2.95 6.65
N GLY A 157 -15.22 2.09 7.03
CA GLY A 157 -13.82 2.49 7.18
C GLY A 157 -13.20 2.97 5.87
N ALA A 158 -13.34 2.20 4.80
CA ALA A 158 -12.84 2.57 3.49
C ALA A 158 -13.54 3.83 2.92
N ALA A 159 -14.86 3.94 3.09
CA ALA A 159 -15.60 5.16 2.70
C ALA A 159 -15.05 6.38 3.44
N ARG A 160 -14.85 6.28 4.77
CA ARG A 160 -14.32 7.39 5.56
C ARG A 160 -12.88 7.78 5.15
N ALA A 161 -12.04 6.84 4.76
CA ALA A 161 -10.71 7.16 4.25
C ALA A 161 -10.79 7.99 2.95
N MET A 162 -11.69 7.62 2.02
CA MET A 162 -11.93 8.39 0.81
C MET A 162 -12.49 9.79 1.11
N GLU A 163 -13.46 9.90 2.01
CA GLU A 163 -14.03 11.18 2.46
C GLU A 163 -12.95 12.10 3.05
N LEU A 164 -12.11 11.58 3.96
CA LEU A 164 -11.02 12.35 4.57
C LEU A 164 -10.03 12.89 3.54
N ALA A 165 -9.68 12.08 2.54
CA ALA A 165 -8.80 12.52 1.47
C ALA A 165 -9.44 13.64 0.62
N MET A 166 -10.72 13.52 0.28
CA MET A 166 -11.47 14.56 -0.43
C MET A 166 -11.67 15.83 0.41
N GLU A 167 -11.99 15.68 1.70
CA GLU A 167 -12.12 16.81 2.64
C GLU A 167 -10.82 17.63 2.70
N GLU A 168 -9.67 16.96 2.84
CA GLU A 168 -8.37 17.63 2.86
C GLU A 168 -8.03 18.30 1.53
N ALA A 169 -8.31 17.62 0.43
CA ALA A 169 -8.08 18.14 -0.92
C ALA A 169 -9.03 19.30 -1.26
N GLY A 170 -10.13 19.49 -0.55
CA GLY A 170 -11.17 20.46 -0.87
C GLY A 170 -11.97 20.12 -2.13
N VAL A 171 -12.04 18.85 -2.52
CA VAL A 171 -12.74 18.39 -3.73
C VAL A 171 -14.05 17.71 -3.38
N GLN A 172 -15.02 17.83 -4.30
CA GLN A 172 -16.30 17.14 -4.18
C GLN A 172 -16.23 15.75 -4.82
N PRO A 173 -17.05 14.79 -4.41
CA PRO A 173 -17.11 13.46 -5.04
C PRO A 173 -17.27 13.51 -6.56
N SER A 174 -18.03 14.47 -7.09
CA SER A 174 -18.26 14.65 -8.52
C SER A 174 -17.05 15.15 -9.32
N GLU A 175 -15.98 15.58 -8.63
CA GLU A 175 -14.72 16.03 -9.25
C GLU A 175 -13.69 14.91 -9.34
N VAL A 176 -13.99 13.73 -8.76
CA VAL A 176 -13.12 12.56 -8.83
C VAL A 176 -13.44 11.76 -10.09
N GLU A 177 -12.50 11.73 -11.01
CA GLU A 177 -12.68 11.08 -12.33
C GLU A 177 -12.21 9.62 -12.34
N TYR A 178 -11.36 9.20 -11.39
CA TYR A 178 -10.80 7.85 -11.37
C TYR A 178 -10.51 7.37 -9.95
N ILE A 179 -10.82 6.11 -9.68
CA ILE A 179 -10.49 5.41 -8.44
C ILE A 179 -9.63 4.20 -8.79
N ASN A 180 -8.42 4.14 -8.27
CA ASN A 180 -7.63 2.91 -8.29
C ASN A 180 -8.01 2.08 -7.06
N ALA A 181 -8.96 1.18 -7.25
CA ALA A 181 -9.48 0.35 -6.18
C ALA A 181 -8.45 -0.67 -5.67
N HIS A 182 -8.64 -1.18 -4.48
CA HIS A 182 -7.88 -2.33 -3.98
C HIS A 182 -8.13 -3.56 -4.86
N GLY A 183 -9.40 -3.87 -5.15
CA GLY A 183 -9.78 -4.77 -6.20
C GLY A 183 -9.05 -6.12 -6.16
N THR A 184 -9.09 -6.80 -5.03
CA THR A 184 -8.29 -8.02 -4.82
C THR A 184 -8.81 -9.25 -5.57
N SER A 185 -9.97 -9.15 -6.22
CA SER A 185 -10.63 -10.33 -6.81
C SER A 185 -11.11 -11.34 -5.77
N THR A 186 -11.14 -10.98 -4.50
CA THR A 186 -11.78 -11.78 -3.46
C THR A 186 -13.25 -11.41 -3.31
N HIS A 187 -14.05 -12.37 -2.85
CA HIS A 187 -15.50 -12.19 -2.78
C HIS A 187 -15.89 -11.04 -1.88
N HIS A 188 -15.32 -11.01 -0.65
CA HIS A 188 -15.69 -10.02 0.35
C HIS A 188 -15.09 -8.64 0.06
N ASN A 189 -13.81 -8.55 -0.29
CA ASN A 189 -13.19 -7.26 -0.55
C ASN A 189 -13.94 -6.49 -1.63
N ASP A 190 -14.11 -7.10 -2.80
CA ASP A 190 -14.69 -6.39 -3.94
C ASP A 190 -16.14 -5.97 -3.70
N LEU A 191 -16.91 -6.79 -2.95
CA LEU A 191 -18.26 -6.44 -2.54
C LEU A 191 -18.29 -5.25 -1.57
N PHE A 192 -17.45 -5.29 -0.55
CA PHE A 192 -17.48 -4.27 0.51
C PHE A 192 -16.79 -2.97 0.05
N GLU A 193 -15.78 -3.06 -0.79
CA GLU A 193 -15.17 -1.90 -1.44
C GLU A 193 -16.16 -1.20 -2.39
N THR A 194 -16.96 -1.97 -3.15
CA THR A 194 -18.06 -1.40 -3.96
C THR A 194 -19.02 -0.62 -3.08
N ARG A 195 -19.45 -1.17 -1.93
CA ARG A 195 -20.30 -0.46 -0.97
C ARG A 195 -19.66 0.81 -0.43
N ALA A 196 -18.35 0.75 -0.13
CA ALA A 196 -17.61 1.92 0.34
C ALA A 196 -17.55 3.03 -0.71
N ILE A 197 -17.34 2.68 -1.98
CA ILE A 197 -17.31 3.61 -3.10
C ILE A 197 -18.70 4.28 -3.26
N HIS A 198 -19.77 3.49 -3.31
CA HIS A 198 -21.13 4.07 -3.37
C HIS A 198 -21.43 4.97 -2.16
N LYS A 199 -20.96 4.62 -0.98
CA LYS A 199 -21.16 5.44 0.23
C LYS A 199 -20.43 6.78 0.16
N ALA A 200 -19.21 6.81 -0.40
CA ALA A 200 -18.41 8.01 -0.50
C ALA A 200 -18.78 8.91 -1.71
N PHE A 201 -19.22 8.31 -2.82
CA PHE A 201 -19.43 9.02 -4.09
C PHE A 201 -20.91 9.09 -4.53
N GLY A 202 -21.77 8.30 -3.91
CA GLY A 202 -23.17 8.15 -4.34
C GLY A 202 -23.34 7.07 -5.42
N ASP A 203 -24.56 6.94 -5.93
CA ASP A 203 -24.94 5.99 -6.98
C ASP A 203 -24.69 6.56 -8.40
#